data_8c9169ba5c95266b7f282f052b1b6038
#
_entry.id   8c9169ba5c95266b7f282f052b1b6038
#
_cell.length_a   1.000
_cell.length_b   1.000
_cell.length_c   1.000
_cell.angle_alpha   90.00
_cell.angle_beta   90.00
_cell.angle_gamma   90.00
#
_symmetry.space_group_name_H-M   'P 1'
#
loop_
_entity.id
_entity.type
_entity.pdbx_description
1 polymer ?
#
loop_
_entity_poly.entity_id
_entity_poly.type
_entity_poly.pdbx_seq_one_letter_code
_entity_poly.pdbx_strand_id
1 'polypeptide(L)'
;MTAAPLMPPTQPPADDNGSPTPLALRAALGRFATGVTIITCLDAGGGAVGLTANSFASLSLDPPLVLWSLRKASGSRAAFEAARHFAINVLAETQVDLSRRFAASAVPDKFAEGAWAPGLGGAPVLAGCAAVFECQAEACHDIGDHLLFIGRVLCLADLAMPPLVFQGGHYRMLGEVL
;
A
#
# COMPACT_ATOMS: atom_id res chain seq x y z
N MET A 1 -38.93 7.39 -12.84
CA MET A 1 -37.90 7.73 -11.85
C MET A 1 -37.20 8.99 -12.32
N THR A 2 -37.51 10.13 -11.70
CA THR A 2 -36.93 11.42 -12.06
C THR A 2 -35.51 11.47 -11.45
N ALA A 3 -34.48 11.59 -12.29
CA ALA A 3 -33.12 11.76 -11.82
C ALA A 3 -33.00 13.04 -10.98
N ALA A 4 -32.46 12.95 -9.78
CA ALA A 4 -32.17 14.13 -8.97
C ALA A 4 -31.21 15.04 -9.74
N PRO A 5 -31.39 16.39 -9.71
CA PRO A 5 -30.50 17.30 -10.39
C PRO A 5 -29.09 17.14 -9.85
N LEU A 6 -28.13 17.01 -10.75
CA LEU A 6 -26.70 17.04 -10.41
C LEU A 6 -26.41 18.39 -9.75
N MET A 7 -26.17 18.39 -8.45
CA MET A 7 -25.64 19.57 -7.78
C MET A 7 -24.24 19.89 -8.34
N PRO A 8 -23.97 21.16 -8.67
CA PRO A 8 -22.62 21.53 -9.08
C PRO A 8 -21.62 21.19 -7.97
N PRO A 9 -20.42 20.74 -8.33
CA PRO A 9 -19.39 20.45 -7.32
C PRO A 9 -19.12 21.73 -6.51
N THR A 10 -19.31 21.64 -5.19
CA THR A 10 -18.84 22.70 -4.28
C THR A 10 -17.33 22.77 -4.39
N GLN A 11 -16.79 23.97 -4.69
CA GLN A 11 -15.35 24.15 -4.69
C GLN A 11 -14.81 23.86 -3.28
N PRO A 12 -13.79 23.00 -3.16
CA PRO A 12 -13.15 22.74 -1.87
C PRO A 12 -12.43 24.02 -1.37
N PRO A 13 -12.15 24.13 -0.07
CA PRO A 13 -11.29 25.19 0.44
C PRO A 13 -9.97 25.19 -0.34
N ALA A 14 -9.64 26.35 -0.94
CA ALA A 14 -8.44 26.58 -1.73
C ALA A 14 -7.43 27.40 -0.93
N ASP A 15 -6.15 27.26 -1.27
CA ASP A 15 -5.07 28.14 -0.81
C ASP A 15 -5.08 29.48 -1.59
N ASP A 16 -4.13 30.36 -1.26
CA ASP A 16 -3.99 31.68 -1.90
C ASP A 16 -3.70 31.60 -3.41
N ASN A 17 -3.30 30.45 -3.93
CA ASN A 17 -3.02 30.19 -5.34
C ASN A 17 -4.20 29.51 -6.07
N GLY A 18 -5.35 29.31 -5.40
CA GLY A 18 -6.50 28.62 -5.95
C GLY A 18 -6.38 27.09 -6.00
N SER A 19 -5.34 26.51 -5.41
CA SER A 19 -5.16 25.06 -5.32
C SER A 19 -5.93 24.48 -4.13
N PRO A 20 -6.44 23.23 -4.21
CA PRO A 20 -7.07 22.59 -3.06
C PRO A 20 -6.10 22.52 -1.86
N THR A 21 -6.58 22.87 -0.68
CA THR A 21 -5.75 22.71 0.53
C THR A 21 -5.39 21.22 0.74
N PRO A 22 -4.22 20.92 1.35
CA PRO A 22 -3.82 19.53 1.62
C PRO A 22 -4.86 18.74 2.41
N LEU A 23 -5.60 19.41 3.30
CA LEU A 23 -6.69 18.79 4.08
C LEU A 23 -7.89 18.42 3.18
N ALA A 24 -8.30 19.34 2.31
CA ALA A 24 -9.41 19.10 1.38
C ALA A 24 -9.07 17.99 0.37
N LEU A 25 -7.84 18.03 -0.17
CA LEU A 25 -7.36 16.98 -1.09
C LEU A 25 -7.33 15.61 -0.40
N ARG A 26 -6.79 15.53 0.82
CA ARG A 26 -6.76 14.27 1.58
C ARG A 26 -8.17 13.75 1.89
N ALA A 27 -9.11 14.62 2.23
CA ALA A 27 -10.49 14.25 2.50
C ALA A 27 -11.18 13.68 1.24
N ALA A 28 -10.95 14.29 0.07
CA ALA A 28 -11.48 13.83 -1.21
C ALA A 28 -10.86 12.48 -1.63
N LEU A 29 -9.53 12.35 -1.56
CA LEU A 29 -8.81 11.10 -1.84
C LEU A 29 -9.25 9.97 -0.90
N GLY A 30 -9.60 10.28 0.35
CA GLY A 30 -10.11 9.31 1.31
C GLY A 30 -11.49 8.72 0.95
N ARG A 31 -12.21 9.28 -0.04
CA ARG A 31 -13.46 8.67 -0.55
C ARG A 31 -13.19 7.43 -1.40
N PHE A 32 -12.00 7.34 -1.99
CA PHE A 32 -11.56 6.16 -2.71
C PHE A 32 -11.18 5.05 -1.74
N ALA A 33 -11.99 3.99 -1.68
CA ALA A 33 -11.70 2.82 -0.86
C ALA A 33 -10.55 2.03 -1.49
N THR A 34 -9.56 1.66 -0.69
CA THR A 34 -8.41 0.87 -1.13
C THR A 34 -8.29 -0.41 -0.31
N GLY A 35 -7.60 -1.41 -0.84
CA GLY A 35 -7.01 -2.45 -0.02
C GLY A 35 -5.91 -1.88 0.88
N VAL A 36 -5.41 -2.71 1.80
CA VAL A 36 -4.28 -2.40 2.67
C VAL A 36 -3.20 -3.45 2.46
N THR A 37 -1.96 -2.99 2.30
CA THR A 37 -0.82 -3.89 2.11
C THR A 37 0.26 -3.64 3.16
N ILE A 38 1.04 -4.68 3.50
CA ILE A 38 2.37 -4.53 4.08
C ILE A 38 3.37 -4.86 2.99
N ILE A 39 4.22 -3.90 2.64
CA ILE A 39 5.27 -4.07 1.65
C ILE A 39 6.58 -4.29 2.38
N THR A 40 7.31 -5.32 1.98
CA THR A 40 8.50 -5.80 2.69
C THR A 40 9.67 -5.98 1.73
N CYS A 41 10.88 -5.76 2.22
CA CYS A 41 12.13 -6.08 1.53
C CYS A 41 13.21 -6.42 2.56
N LEU A 42 14.41 -6.74 2.10
CA LEU A 42 15.63 -6.74 2.92
C LEU A 42 16.43 -5.46 2.66
N ASP A 43 17.02 -4.91 3.70
CA ASP A 43 18.02 -3.85 3.58
C ASP A 43 19.39 -4.43 3.12
N ALA A 44 20.36 -3.54 2.94
CA ALA A 44 21.72 -3.93 2.50
C ALA A 44 22.45 -4.84 3.50
N GLY A 45 22.05 -4.86 4.77
CA GLY A 45 22.58 -5.73 5.81
C GLY A 45 21.84 -7.07 5.93
N GLY A 46 20.79 -7.29 5.13
CA GLY A 46 19.92 -8.46 5.21
C GLY A 46 18.85 -8.34 6.31
N GLY A 47 18.69 -7.16 6.90
CA GLY A 47 17.63 -6.88 7.86
C GLY A 47 16.27 -6.73 7.20
N ALA A 48 15.23 -7.30 7.81
CA ALA A 48 13.86 -7.18 7.32
C ALA A 48 13.34 -5.74 7.49
N VAL A 49 12.81 -5.16 6.44
CA VAL A 49 12.19 -3.82 6.41
C VAL A 49 10.77 -3.93 5.88
N GLY A 50 9.83 -3.22 6.49
CA GLY A 50 8.45 -3.22 6.05
C GLY A 50 7.66 -1.99 6.47
N LEU A 51 6.62 -1.70 5.73
CA LEU A 51 5.69 -0.60 6.00
C LEU A 51 4.28 -0.93 5.49
N THR A 52 3.29 -0.30 6.09
CA THR A 52 1.91 -0.34 5.61
C THR A 52 1.73 0.69 4.50
N ALA A 53 1.16 0.26 3.39
CA ALA A 53 0.80 1.11 2.27
C ALA A 53 -0.60 0.76 1.73
N ASN A 54 -1.31 1.78 1.27
CA ASN A 54 -2.58 1.65 0.55
C ASN A 54 -2.51 2.23 -0.86
N SER A 55 -1.30 2.55 -1.33
CA SER A 55 -1.02 3.09 -2.67
C SER A 55 -0.79 2.01 -3.72
N PHE A 56 -0.89 0.72 -3.34
CA PHE A 56 -0.74 -0.40 -4.25
C PHE A 56 -1.83 -0.41 -5.33
N ALA A 57 -1.42 -0.63 -6.58
CA ALA A 57 -2.34 -0.86 -7.70
C ALA A 57 -1.72 -1.79 -8.76
N SER A 58 -2.58 -2.43 -9.55
CA SER A 58 -2.17 -3.11 -10.77
C SER A 58 -1.74 -2.09 -11.82
N LEU A 59 -0.73 -2.43 -12.64
CA LEU A 59 -0.24 -1.55 -13.70
C LEU A 59 -0.36 -2.20 -15.09
N SER A 60 0.02 -3.48 -15.23
CA SER A 60 -0.01 -4.20 -16.50
C SER A 60 -0.20 -5.70 -16.25
N LEU A 61 -0.83 -6.39 -17.20
CA LEU A 61 -0.92 -7.86 -17.18
C LEU A 61 0.15 -8.51 -18.05
N ASP A 62 0.61 -7.83 -19.08
CA ASP A 62 1.70 -8.29 -19.96
C ASP A 62 2.62 -7.11 -20.30
N PRO A 63 3.85 -7.06 -19.75
CA PRO A 63 4.31 -7.90 -18.64
C PRO A 63 3.54 -7.67 -17.34
N PRO A 64 3.55 -8.62 -16.39
CA PRO A 64 2.80 -8.50 -15.14
C PRO A 64 3.49 -7.50 -14.21
N LEU A 65 2.96 -6.28 -14.17
CA LEU A 65 3.51 -5.16 -13.39
C LEU A 65 2.50 -4.65 -12.37
N VAL A 66 3.04 -4.25 -11.22
CA VAL A 66 2.33 -3.56 -10.15
C VAL A 66 3.05 -2.29 -9.76
N LEU A 67 2.34 -1.35 -9.13
CA LEU A 67 2.94 -0.13 -8.60
C LEU A 67 2.54 0.13 -7.15
N TRP A 68 3.36 0.91 -6.46
CA TRP A 68 3.08 1.48 -5.16
C TRP A 68 3.96 2.70 -4.91
N SER A 69 3.62 3.54 -3.94
CA SER A 69 4.39 4.74 -3.66
C SER A 69 4.83 4.85 -2.20
N LEU A 70 6.01 5.44 -1.98
CA LEU A 70 6.63 5.66 -0.69
C LEU A 70 6.96 7.14 -0.52
N ARG A 71 6.60 7.72 0.63
CA ARG A 71 7.01 9.09 0.95
C ARG A 71 8.54 9.19 1.03
N LYS A 72 9.12 10.23 0.41
CA LYS A 72 10.57 10.48 0.46
C LYS A 72 11.12 10.66 1.87
N ALA A 73 10.29 11.15 2.80
CA ALA A 73 10.62 11.30 4.22
C ALA A 73 10.55 9.98 5.02
N SER A 74 10.21 8.84 4.39
CA SER A 74 10.16 7.54 5.07
C SER A 74 11.55 7.07 5.47
N GLY A 75 11.69 6.59 6.73
CA GLY A 75 12.92 5.94 7.20
C GLY A 75 13.25 4.63 6.45
N SER A 76 12.26 4.01 5.78
CA SER A 76 12.47 2.79 4.98
C SER A 76 12.97 3.07 3.56
N ARG A 77 13.09 4.35 3.15
CA ARG A 77 13.40 4.76 1.78
C ARG A 77 14.66 4.08 1.24
N ALA A 78 15.76 4.19 1.95
CA ALA A 78 17.05 3.67 1.49
C ALA A 78 17.03 2.16 1.26
N ALA A 79 16.30 1.41 2.11
CA ALA A 79 16.16 -0.04 1.96
C ALA A 79 15.41 -0.38 0.66
N PHE A 80 14.27 0.27 0.39
CA PHE A 80 13.48 -0.02 -0.81
C PHE A 80 14.14 0.47 -2.10
N GLU A 81 14.88 1.59 -2.08
CA GLU A 81 15.66 2.05 -3.25
C GLU A 81 16.80 1.09 -3.61
N ALA A 82 17.38 0.41 -2.62
CA ALA A 82 18.46 -0.57 -2.82
C ALA A 82 17.95 -2.00 -3.08
N ALA A 83 16.70 -2.30 -2.72
CA ALA A 83 16.16 -3.65 -2.81
C ALA A 83 15.97 -4.10 -4.26
N ARG A 84 16.49 -5.30 -4.59
CA ARG A 84 16.25 -5.96 -5.88
C ARG A 84 14.91 -6.68 -5.93
N HIS A 85 14.38 -7.07 -4.77
CA HIS A 85 13.12 -7.78 -4.62
C HIS A 85 12.33 -7.19 -3.45
N PHE A 86 11.02 -7.21 -3.57
CA PHE A 86 10.11 -6.87 -2.49
C PHE A 86 8.85 -7.73 -2.58
N ALA A 87 8.18 -7.91 -1.45
CA ALA A 87 6.89 -8.59 -1.39
C ALA A 87 5.78 -7.61 -1.03
N ILE A 88 4.63 -7.76 -1.67
CA ILE A 88 3.40 -7.02 -1.37
C ILE A 88 2.42 -8.01 -0.74
N ASN A 89 2.21 -7.88 0.56
CA ASN A 89 1.31 -8.70 1.34
C ASN A 89 -0.03 -7.97 1.46
N VAL A 90 -1.04 -8.37 0.68
CA VAL A 90 -2.40 -7.80 0.75
C VAL A 90 -3.08 -8.35 1.99
N LEU A 91 -3.35 -7.50 2.95
CA LEU A 91 -3.85 -7.92 4.26
C LEU A 91 -5.28 -8.46 4.20
N ALA A 92 -5.53 -9.51 4.95
CA ALA A 92 -6.87 -9.97 5.28
C ALA A 92 -7.51 -9.06 6.35
N GLU A 93 -8.84 -9.03 6.41
CA GLU A 93 -9.61 -8.21 7.36
C GLU A 93 -9.25 -8.46 8.83
N THR A 94 -8.75 -9.66 9.16
CA THR A 94 -8.30 -10.04 10.50
C THR A 94 -6.94 -9.45 10.90
N GLN A 95 -6.21 -8.83 9.96
CA GLN A 95 -4.82 -8.36 10.15
C GLN A 95 -4.71 -6.85 10.42
N VAL A 96 -5.75 -6.23 11.00
CA VAL A 96 -5.77 -4.78 11.32
C VAL A 96 -4.62 -4.37 12.23
N ASP A 97 -4.31 -5.18 13.24
CA ASP A 97 -3.27 -4.84 14.22
C ASP A 97 -1.87 -4.88 13.61
N LEU A 98 -1.61 -5.83 12.70
CA LEU A 98 -0.39 -5.83 11.89
C LEU A 98 -0.31 -4.58 11.01
N SER A 99 -1.41 -4.19 10.37
CA SER A 99 -1.44 -2.95 9.59
C SER A 99 -1.05 -1.73 10.44
N ARG A 100 -1.61 -1.58 11.64
CA ARG A 100 -1.26 -0.49 12.57
C ARG A 100 0.19 -0.53 13.00
N ARG A 101 0.72 -1.72 13.30
CA ARG A 101 2.09 -1.94 13.71
C ARG A 101 3.08 -1.49 12.63
N PHE A 102 2.84 -1.87 11.38
CA PHE A 102 3.70 -1.50 10.26
C PHE A 102 3.53 -0.04 9.80
N ALA A 103 2.41 0.60 10.10
CA ALA A 103 2.19 2.03 9.88
C ALA A 103 2.92 2.90 10.91
N ALA A 104 3.15 2.41 12.12
CA ALA A 104 3.80 3.17 13.18
C ALA A 104 5.33 3.21 12.98
N SER A 105 5.92 4.41 13.06
CA SER A 105 7.38 4.58 12.96
C SER A 105 8.13 4.24 14.25
N ALA A 106 7.44 4.30 15.40
CA ALA A 106 8.05 4.13 16.72
C ALA A 106 8.16 2.67 17.19
N VAL A 107 7.69 1.68 16.42
CA VAL A 107 7.78 0.26 16.79
C VAL A 107 9.18 -0.27 16.45
N PRO A 108 9.98 -0.70 17.46
CA PRO A 108 11.36 -1.09 17.25
C PRO A 108 11.50 -2.35 16.38
N ASP A 109 10.69 -3.36 16.66
CA ASP A 109 10.67 -4.62 15.92
C ASP A 109 9.26 -4.87 15.39
N LYS A 110 9.05 -4.51 14.12
CA LYS A 110 7.76 -4.66 13.46
C LYS A 110 7.43 -6.12 13.16
N PHE A 111 8.44 -6.97 12.98
CA PHE A 111 8.31 -8.37 12.60
C PHE A 111 8.14 -9.34 13.77
N ALA A 112 8.21 -8.86 15.04
CA ALA A 112 7.97 -9.68 16.22
C ALA A 112 6.56 -10.32 16.25
N GLU A 113 5.60 -9.77 15.52
CA GLU A 113 4.25 -10.30 15.39
C GLU A 113 3.98 -10.70 13.94
N GLY A 114 3.10 -11.67 13.74
CA GLY A 114 2.81 -12.28 12.44
C GLY A 114 3.67 -13.52 12.18
N ALA A 115 3.18 -14.37 11.28
CA ALA A 115 3.91 -15.55 10.82
C ALA A 115 4.60 -15.20 9.49
N TRP A 116 5.92 -14.96 9.56
CA TRP A 116 6.72 -14.52 8.42
C TRP A 116 7.57 -15.66 7.88
N ALA A 117 7.69 -15.75 6.56
CA ALA A 117 8.60 -16.67 5.86
C ALA A 117 9.42 -15.89 4.82
N PRO A 118 10.65 -16.34 4.50
CA PRO A 118 11.41 -15.74 3.42
C PRO A 118 10.76 -16.07 2.06
N GLY A 119 10.48 -15.03 1.28
CA GLY A 119 10.05 -15.12 -0.11
C GLY A 119 11.19 -14.88 -1.09
N LEU A 120 10.85 -14.41 -2.29
CA LEU A 120 11.79 -14.11 -3.36
C LEU A 120 12.88 -13.11 -2.89
N GLY A 121 14.13 -13.48 -3.07
CA GLY A 121 15.27 -12.68 -2.61
C GLY A 121 15.34 -12.47 -1.09
N GLY A 122 14.61 -13.27 -0.31
CA GLY A 122 14.54 -13.17 1.15
C GLY A 122 13.52 -12.14 1.66
N ALA A 123 12.80 -11.43 0.79
CA ALA A 123 11.78 -10.48 1.21
C ALA A 123 10.71 -11.18 2.07
N PRO A 124 10.37 -10.67 3.28
CA PRO A 124 9.43 -11.34 4.16
C PRO A 124 8.02 -11.45 3.57
N VAL A 125 7.45 -12.65 3.58
CA VAL A 125 6.08 -12.96 3.18
C VAL A 125 5.25 -13.30 4.42
N LEU A 126 4.09 -12.68 4.57
CA LEU A 126 3.18 -12.84 5.70
C LEU A 126 2.14 -13.93 5.42
N ALA A 127 2.00 -14.88 6.33
CA ALA A 127 0.94 -15.87 6.25
C ALA A 127 -0.44 -15.28 6.55
N GLY A 128 -1.49 -15.91 5.99
CA GLY A 128 -2.89 -15.51 6.23
C GLY A 128 -3.32 -14.21 5.56
N CYS A 129 -2.55 -13.68 4.62
CA CYS A 129 -2.93 -12.56 3.76
C CYS A 129 -4.07 -12.95 2.80
N ALA A 130 -4.76 -11.96 2.23
CA ALA A 130 -5.70 -12.20 1.14
C ALA A 130 -4.98 -12.62 -0.15
N ALA A 131 -3.86 -11.94 -0.44
CA ALA A 131 -2.98 -12.30 -1.56
C ALA A 131 -1.55 -11.84 -1.27
N VAL A 132 -0.57 -12.45 -1.94
CA VAL A 132 0.84 -12.05 -1.89
C VAL A 132 1.37 -11.93 -3.32
N PHE A 133 2.12 -10.86 -3.58
CA PHE A 133 2.87 -10.67 -4.83
C PHE A 133 4.34 -10.52 -4.49
N GLU A 134 5.17 -11.42 -5.01
CA GLU A 134 6.61 -11.36 -4.88
C GLU A 134 7.21 -10.78 -6.15
N CYS A 135 7.87 -9.64 -6.02
CA CYS A 135 8.25 -8.79 -7.13
C CYS A 135 9.75 -8.59 -7.24
N GLN A 136 10.24 -8.53 -8.46
CA GLN A 136 11.50 -7.91 -8.80
C GLN A 136 11.28 -6.40 -8.98
N ALA A 137 12.14 -5.57 -8.40
CA ALA A 137 12.13 -4.13 -8.64
C ALA A 137 12.47 -3.85 -10.11
N GLU A 138 11.56 -3.19 -10.83
CA GLU A 138 11.68 -2.89 -12.25
C GLU A 138 12.11 -1.43 -12.46
N ALA A 139 11.47 -0.49 -11.76
CA ALA A 139 11.78 0.92 -11.83
C ALA A 139 11.41 1.64 -10.52
N CYS A 140 12.10 2.77 -10.30
CA CYS A 140 11.77 3.72 -9.24
C CYS A 140 11.81 5.14 -9.81
N HIS A 141 10.73 5.88 -9.66
CA HIS A 141 10.61 7.25 -10.17
C HIS A 141 10.42 8.24 -9.02
N ASP A 142 11.14 9.36 -9.10
CA ASP A 142 10.99 10.50 -8.19
C ASP A 142 9.82 11.37 -8.64
N ILE A 143 8.71 11.40 -7.86
CA ILE A 143 7.48 12.11 -8.21
C ILE A 143 6.95 12.89 -7.01
N GLY A 144 6.98 14.22 -7.09
CA GLY A 144 6.49 15.08 -6.02
C GLY A 144 7.20 14.81 -4.69
N ASP A 145 6.44 14.52 -3.63
CA ASP A 145 6.96 14.17 -2.30
C ASP A 145 7.08 12.65 -2.07
N HIS A 146 6.88 11.84 -3.14
CA HIS A 146 6.93 10.38 -3.12
C HIS A 146 7.94 9.82 -4.12
N LEU A 147 8.29 8.55 -3.90
CA LEU A 147 8.91 7.66 -4.87
C LEU A 147 7.84 6.68 -5.37
N LEU A 148 7.73 6.53 -6.67
CA LEU A 148 6.87 5.53 -7.31
C LEU A 148 7.71 4.32 -7.68
N PHE A 149 7.40 3.18 -7.07
CA PHE A 149 8.03 1.90 -7.37
C PHE A 149 7.17 1.11 -8.35
N ILE A 150 7.82 0.50 -9.33
CA ILE A 150 7.22 -0.47 -10.25
C ILE A 150 7.90 -1.81 -10.01
N GLY A 151 7.09 -2.84 -9.80
CA GLY A 151 7.57 -4.21 -9.61
C GLY A 151 7.03 -5.15 -10.67
N ARG A 152 7.90 -6.02 -11.18
CA ARG A 152 7.50 -7.16 -12.00
C ARG A 152 7.14 -8.32 -11.10
N VAL A 153 5.91 -8.79 -11.17
CA VAL A 153 5.44 -9.95 -10.41
C VAL A 153 6.09 -11.21 -10.96
N LEU A 154 6.84 -11.92 -10.14
CA LEU A 154 7.48 -13.20 -10.47
C LEU A 154 6.78 -14.39 -9.81
N CYS A 155 6.23 -14.20 -8.60
CA CYS A 155 5.44 -15.20 -7.89
C CYS A 155 4.22 -14.52 -7.28
N LEU A 156 3.15 -15.29 -7.14
CA LEU A 156 1.94 -14.83 -6.45
C LEU A 156 1.27 -15.98 -5.69
N ALA A 157 0.57 -15.63 -4.63
CA ALA A 157 -0.36 -16.50 -3.94
C ALA A 157 -1.71 -15.76 -3.79
N ASP A 158 -2.80 -16.40 -4.19
CA ASP A 158 -4.17 -15.97 -3.91
C ASP A 158 -4.74 -16.92 -2.85
N LEU A 159 -5.00 -16.41 -1.66
CA LEU A 159 -5.47 -17.18 -0.52
C LEU A 159 -6.99 -17.03 -0.32
N ALA A 160 -7.65 -16.27 -1.18
CA ALA A 160 -9.10 -16.04 -1.20
C ALA A 160 -9.68 -15.58 0.16
N MET A 161 -8.86 -14.96 1.01
CA MET A 161 -9.32 -14.39 2.28
C MET A 161 -9.99 -13.03 2.04
N PRO A 162 -11.04 -12.66 2.80
CA PRO A 162 -11.63 -11.33 2.74
C PRO A 162 -10.56 -10.25 2.99
N PRO A 163 -10.37 -9.29 2.07
CA PRO A 163 -9.33 -8.28 2.20
C PRO A 163 -9.68 -7.19 3.21
N LEU A 164 -8.66 -6.67 3.89
CA LEU A 164 -8.78 -5.47 4.70
C LEU A 164 -8.94 -4.24 3.81
N VAL A 165 -9.97 -3.43 4.08
CA VAL A 165 -10.26 -2.20 3.32
C VAL A 165 -9.96 -0.97 4.18
N PHE A 166 -9.48 0.09 3.53
CA PHE A 166 -9.25 1.40 4.15
C PHE A 166 -10.01 2.48 3.39
N GLN A 167 -10.82 3.26 4.09
CA GLN A 167 -11.61 4.35 3.51
C GLN A 167 -11.86 5.45 4.54
N GLY A 168 -11.64 6.69 4.14
CA GLY A 168 -11.94 7.86 4.98
C GLY A 168 -11.19 7.89 6.31
N GLY A 169 -9.96 7.33 6.36
CA GLY A 169 -9.16 7.25 7.59
C GLY A 169 -9.49 6.06 8.50
N HIS A 170 -10.37 5.15 8.08
CA HIS A 170 -10.83 4.02 8.87
C HIS A 170 -10.63 2.69 8.17
N TYR A 171 -10.33 1.64 8.94
CA TYR A 171 -10.40 0.27 8.46
C TYR A 171 -11.85 -0.17 8.33
N ARG A 172 -12.13 -0.95 7.29
CA ARG A 172 -13.45 -1.46 6.96
C ARG A 172 -13.37 -2.91 6.51
N MET A 173 -14.50 -3.60 6.57
CA MET A 173 -14.71 -4.90 5.93
C MET A 173 -15.58 -4.69 4.69
N LEU A 174 -15.49 -5.59 3.72
CA LEU A 174 -16.41 -5.62 2.60
C LEU A 174 -17.80 -6.05 3.09
N GLY A 175 -18.83 -5.47 2.52
CA GLY A 175 -20.21 -5.88 2.73
C GLY A 175 -20.66 -6.96 1.75
N GLU A 176 -21.98 -7.06 1.56
CA GLU A 176 -22.57 -8.00 0.60
C GLU A 176 -22.18 -7.65 -0.85
N VAL A 177 -22.16 -8.68 -1.68
CA VAL A 177 -22.00 -8.53 -3.13
C VAL A 177 -23.33 -8.02 -3.70
N LEU A 178 -23.27 -6.96 -4.53
CA LEU A 178 -24.44 -6.33 -5.17
C LEU A 178 -24.89 -7.09 -6.41
#